data_f9b7bcc2bc04d0d4a0aeda6d315f77ef
#
_entry.id   f9b7bcc2bc04d0d4a0aeda6d315f77ef
#
_cell.length_a   1.000
_cell.length_b   1.000
_cell.length_c   1.000
_cell.angle_alpha   90.00
_cell.angle_beta   90.00
_cell.angle_gamma   90.00
#
_symmetry.space_group_name_H-M   'P 1'
#
loop_
_entity.id
_entity.type
_entity.pdbx_description
1 polymer ?
#
loop_
_entity_poly.entity_id
_entity_poly.type
_entity_poly.pdbx_seq_one_letter_code
_entity_poly.pdbx_strand_id
1 'polypeptide(L)'
;MCNMRNRYSLFLVLIIIFLSSLSTVCARTFEGSINFVRETVFDTTRINIYVKDSMVRVDERDTKNRLVSSHIVNLDKEEVYALSYSKELYKKLLVSSYSNDNGRISVKKTQNSKEINGHTCSQWRVRDERMNTEVAYWMCDGEFEFFSKLLNLLRRTEYSLAIFGAIPEVGGFIPMLTEERTLLRKEKLKIRIVDIEYNNPSSSLFGIPSHFKSVNRLS
;
A
#
# COMPACT_ATOMS: atom_id res chain seq x y z
N MET A 1 50.18 29.61 -31.66
CA MET A 1 49.27 28.46 -31.86
C MET A 1 49.28 27.43 -30.71
N CYS A 2 49.59 27.83 -29.47
CA CYS A 2 49.78 26.84 -28.38
C CYS A 2 48.71 26.86 -27.27
N ASN A 3 47.62 27.65 -27.40
CA ASN A 3 46.70 27.84 -26.27
C ASN A 3 45.29 27.27 -26.46
N MET A 4 44.95 26.74 -27.63
CA MET A 4 43.62 26.17 -27.91
C MET A 4 43.51 24.69 -27.49
N ARG A 5 44.55 23.92 -27.61
CA ARG A 5 44.54 22.46 -27.26
C ARG A 5 44.33 22.19 -25.77
N ASN A 6 44.79 23.10 -24.91
CA ASN A 6 44.64 22.94 -23.43
C ASN A 6 43.20 23.28 -22.96
N ARG A 7 42.47 24.15 -23.67
CA ARG A 7 41.10 24.53 -23.30
C ARG A 7 40.11 23.40 -23.59
N TYR A 8 40.30 22.66 -24.68
CA TYR A 8 39.42 21.50 -25.01
C TYR A 8 39.68 20.33 -24.07
N SER A 9 40.92 20.11 -23.62
CA SER A 9 41.25 19.07 -22.64
C SER A 9 40.58 19.35 -21.27
N LEU A 10 40.56 20.62 -20.84
CA LEU A 10 39.90 21.01 -19.59
C LEU A 10 38.38 20.87 -19.67
N PHE A 11 37.78 21.20 -20.81
CA PHE A 11 36.35 21.04 -21.05
C PHE A 11 35.94 19.56 -21.09
N LEU A 12 36.73 18.68 -21.67
CA LEU A 12 36.46 17.25 -21.73
C LEU A 12 36.55 16.62 -20.35
N VAL A 13 37.47 17.02 -19.51
CA VAL A 13 37.61 16.55 -18.11
C VAL A 13 36.43 17.02 -17.27
N LEU A 14 35.93 18.24 -17.45
CA LEU A 14 34.77 18.76 -16.76
C LEU A 14 33.48 18.03 -17.15
N ILE A 15 33.33 17.66 -18.42
CA ILE A 15 32.18 16.89 -18.91
C ILE A 15 32.21 15.44 -18.31
N ILE A 16 33.39 14.82 -18.22
CA ILE A 16 33.53 13.49 -17.62
C ILE A 16 33.20 13.50 -16.13
N ILE A 17 33.60 14.53 -15.39
CA ILE A 17 33.30 14.73 -13.97
C ILE A 17 31.79 14.95 -13.77
N PHE A 18 31.14 15.69 -14.68
CA PHE A 18 29.68 15.92 -14.60
C PHE A 18 28.86 14.68 -14.92
N LEU A 19 29.33 13.80 -15.82
CA LEU A 19 28.65 12.51 -16.12
C LEU A 19 28.81 11.47 -14.99
N SER A 20 29.87 11.54 -14.18
CA SER A 20 30.08 10.61 -13.06
C SER A 20 29.25 10.93 -11.82
N SER A 21 28.60 12.10 -11.78
CA SER A 21 27.72 12.49 -10.67
C SER A 21 26.24 12.11 -10.86
N LEU A 22 25.86 11.42 -11.94
CA LEU A 22 24.57 10.76 -12.04
C LEU A 22 24.57 9.49 -11.17
N SER A 23 24.61 9.68 -9.86
CA SER A 23 24.24 8.62 -8.93
C SER A 23 22.78 8.29 -9.21
N THR A 24 22.51 7.11 -9.72
CA THR A 24 21.15 6.55 -9.73
C THR A 24 20.69 6.53 -8.28
N VAL A 25 19.86 7.49 -7.89
CA VAL A 25 19.08 7.40 -6.65
C VAL A 25 18.17 6.21 -6.85
N CYS A 26 18.60 5.04 -6.38
CA CYS A 26 17.73 3.89 -6.25
C CYS A 26 16.66 4.30 -5.23
N ALA A 27 15.46 4.58 -5.70
CA ALA A 27 14.33 4.82 -4.81
C ALA A 27 14.22 3.55 -3.94
N ARG A 28 14.48 3.69 -2.65
CA ARG A 28 14.26 2.60 -1.70
C ARG A 28 12.76 2.35 -1.68
N THR A 29 12.37 1.13 -1.99
CA THR A 29 11.00 0.65 -1.79
C THR A 29 10.93 0.02 -0.41
N PHE A 30 9.81 0.15 0.27
CA PHE A 30 9.58 -0.46 1.58
C PHE A 30 9.76 -1.98 1.49
N GLU A 31 10.59 -2.52 2.39
CA GLU A 31 10.68 -3.95 2.67
C GLU A 31 10.51 -4.17 4.17
N GLY A 32 9.63 -5.12 4.54
CA GLY A 32 9.34 -5.32 5.94
C GLY A 32 7.96 -5.89 6.22
N SER A 33 7.47 -5.60 7.42
CA SER A 33 6.12 -5.95 7.84
C SER A 33 5.37 -4.75 8.41
N ILE A 34 4.06 -4.69 8.15
CA ILE A 34 3.15 -3.67 8.66
C ILE A 34 1.96 -4.36 9.30
N ASN A 35 1.68 -4.02 10.55
CA ASN A 35 0.61 -4.59 11.33
C ASN A 35 -0.53 -3.60 11.49
N PHE A 36 -1.72 -3.98 11.03
CA PHE A 36 -2.94 -3.18 11.10
C PHE A 36 -3.95 -3.81 12.05
N VAL A 37 -4.74 -2.96 12.68
CA VAL A 37 -5.99 -3.35 13.34
C VAL A 37 -7.13 -2.61 12.66
N ARG A 38 -8.11 -3.37 12.20
CA ARG A 38 -9.37 -2.89 11.67
C ARG A 38 -10.48 -3.12 12.69
N GLU A 39 -11.16 -2.07 13.05
CA GLU A 39 -12.24 -2.07 14.03
C GLU A 39 -13.53 -1.58 13.37
N THR A 40 -14.59 -2.35 13.48
CA THR A 40 -15.95 -1.96 13.10
C THR A 40 -16.83 -1.99 14.36
N VAL A 41 -18.08 -1.58 14.26
CA VAL A 41 -19.04 -1.71 15.38
C VAL A 41 -19.34 -3.17 15.77
N PHE A 42 -18.95 -4.15 14.93
CA PHE A 42 -19.28 -5.57 15.13
C PHE A 42 -18.07 -6.46 15.32
N ASP A 43 -16.90 -6.06 14.82
CA ASP A 43 -15.75 -6.94 14.72
C ASP A 43 -14.41 -6.19 14.76
N THR A 44 -13.39 -6.90 15.21
CA THR A 44 -11.99 -6.46 15.17
C THR A 44 -11.16 -7.51 14.46
N THR A 45 -10.47 -7.10 13.41
CA THR A 45 -9.61 -7.96 12.59
C THR A 45 -8.17 -7.43 12.64
N ARG A 46 -7.20 -8.34 12.73
CA ARG A 46 -5.78 -8.01 12.55
C ARG A 46 -5.35 -8.35 11.14
N ILE A 47 -4.60 -7.44 10.53
CA ILE A 47 -4.07 -7.60 9.17
C ILE A 47 -2.56 -7.41 9.25
N ASN A 48 -1.81 -8.40 8.79
CA ASN A 48 -0.36 -8.31 8.67
C ASN A 48 0.01 -8.27 7.19
N ILE A 49 0.74 -7.25 6.79
CA ILE A 49 1.28 -7.11 5.44
C ILE A 49 2.78 -7.33 5.48
N TYR A 50 3.27 -8.22 4.65
CA TYR A 50 4.70 -8.48 4.45
C TYR A 50 5.06 -8.07 3.03
N VAL A 51 6.16 -7.34 2.88
CA VAL A 51 6.63 -6.81 1.59
C VAL A 51 8.08 -7.18 1.38
N LYS A 52 8.38 -7.74 0.22
CA LYS A 52 9.74 -8.02 -0.24
C LYS A 52 9.79 -7.93 -1.75
N ASP A 53 10.68 -7.08 -2.27
CA ASP A 53 10.75 -6.79 -3.69
C ASP A 53 9.35 -6.38 -4.23
N SER A 54 8.88 -7.05 -5.28
CA SER A 54 7.53 -6.89 -5.82
C SER A 54 6.47 -7.83 -5.22
N MET A 55 6.85 -8.62 -4.22
CA MET A 55 5.95 -9.56 -3.58
C MET A 55 5.33 -8.99 -2.31
N VAL A 56 4.03 -9.12 -2.21
CA VAL A 56 3.28 -8.72 -1.01
C VAL A 56 2.43 -9.89 -0.53
N ARG A 57 2.48 -10.14 0.76
CA ARG A 57 1.57 -11.06 1.43
C ARG A 57 0.70 -10.31 2.43
N VAL A 58 -0.60 -10.54 2.38
CA VAL A 58 -1.58 -9.98 3.31
C VAL A 58 -2.26 -11.12 4.06
N ASP A 59 -2.02 -11.18 5.37
CA ASP A 59 -2.62 -12.17 6.28
C ASP A 59 -3.74 -11.51 7.09
N GLU A 60 -4.92 -12.10 7.10
CA GLU A 60 -6.03 -11.68 7.94
C GLU A 60 -6.23 -12.65 9.09
N ARG A 61 -6.30 -12.12 10.32
CA ARG A 61 -6.45 -12.89 11.54
C ARG A 61 -7.69 -12.46 12.31
N ASP A 62 -8.38 -13.43 12.88
CA ASP A 62 -9.55 -13.17 13.72
C ASP A 62 -9.15 -12.64 15.12
N THR A 63 -10.15 -12.36 15.95
CA THR A 63 -9.97 -11.89 17.34
C THR A 63 -9.19 -12.86 18.21
N LYS A 64 -9.14 -14.15 17.86
CA LYS A 64 -8.36 -15.19 18.53
C LYS A 64 -6.97 -15.37 17.92
N ASN A 65 -6.53 -14.43 17.06
CA ASN A 65 -5.25 -14.45 16.34
C ASN A 65 -5.06 -15.66 15.40
N ARG A 66 -6.13 -16.33 15.00
CA ARG A 66 -6.07 -17.43 14.03
C ARG A 66 -6.03 -16.86 12.63
N LEU A 67 -5.16 -17.41 11.79
CA LEU A 67 -5.06 -17.04 10.38
C LEU A 67 -6.31 -17.53 9.64
N VAL A 68 -7.10 -16.60 9.12
CA VAL A 68 -8.38 -16.86 8.43
C VAL A 68 -8.15 -16.96 6.93
N SER A 69 -7.48 -15.97 6.37
CA SER A 69 -7.19 -15.87 4.94
C SER A 69 -5.84 -15.24 4.69
N SER A 70 -5.27 -15.52 3.54
CA SER A 70 -4.10 -14.81 3.02
C SER A 70 -4.27 -14.47 1.56
N HIS A 71 -3.67 -13.34 1.17
CA HIS A 71 -3.47 -13.00 -0.24
C HIS A 71 -1.98 -12.92 -0.52
N ILE A 72 -1.54 -13.57 -1.60
CA ILE A 72 -0.19 -13.42 -2.15
C ILE A 72 -0.32 -12.64 -3.43
N VAL A 73 0.39 -11.52 -3.52
CA VAL A 73 0.31 -10.56 -4.62
C VAL A 73 1.69 -10.37 -5.22
N ASN A 74 1.78 -10.48 -6.54
CA ASN A 74 2.94 -10.02 -7.30
C ASN A 74 2.55 -8.69 -7.95
N LEU A 75 3.16 -7.60 -7.50
CA LEU A 75 2.84 -6.25 -7.96
C LEU A 75 3.26 -5.98 -9.40
N ASP A 76 4.36 -6.61 -9.86
CA ASP A 76 4.87 -6.41 -11.22
C ASP A 76 4.07 -7.20 -12.26
N LYS A 77 3.67 -8.43 -11.90
CA LYS A 77 2.86 -9.29 -12.75
C LYS A 77 1.36 -9.05 -12.62
N GLU A 78 0.96 -8.21 -11.65
CA GLU A 78 -0.44 -7.96 -11.29
C GLU A 78 -1.23 -9.26 -11.01
N GLU A 79 -0.58 -10.20 -10.35
CA GLU A 79 -1.17 -11.49 -10.00
C GLU A 79 -1.57 -11.52 -8.54
N VAL A 80 -2.77 -12.04 -8.26
CA VAL A 80 -3.30 -12.18 -6.90
C VAL A 80 -3.76 -13.62 -6.68
N TYR A 81 -3.27 -14.24 -5.62
CA TYR A 81 -3.70 -15.54 -5.16
C TYR A 81 -4.38 -15.41 -3.79
N ALA A 82 -5.60 -15.90 -3.66
CA ALA A 82 -6.30 -16.00 -2.38
C ALA A 82 -6.16 -17.41 -1.81
N LEU A 83 -5.80 -17.49 -0.53
CA LEU A 83 -5.60 -18.73 0.20
C LEU A 83 -6.62 -18.85 1.33
N SER A 84 -7.22 -20.05 1.48
CA SER A 84 -8.11 -20.40 2.58
C SER A 84 -7.48 -21.52 3.40
N TYR A 85 -7.08 -21.21 4.63
CA TYR A 85 -6.40 -22.17 5.51
C TYR A 85 -7.35 -23.23 6.07
N SER A 86 -8.59 -22.87 6.35
CA SER A 86 -9.58 -23.84 6.84
C SER A 86 -9.96 -24.90 5.81
N LYS A 87 -9.75 -24.63 4.53
CA LYS A 87 -10.07 -25.55 3.42
C LYS A 87 -8.83 -26.08 2.72
N GLU A 88 -7.64 -25.58 3.03
CA GLU A 88 -6.37 -25.87 2.34
C GLU A 88 -6.48 -25.67 0.82
N LEU A 89 -7.15 -24.58 0.42
CA LEU A 89 -7.42 -24.26 -0.97
C LEU A 89 -6.80 -22.90 -1.34
N TYR A 90 -6.41 -22.78 -2.61
CA TYR A 90 -6.04 -21.48 -3.18
C TYR A 90 -6.68 -21.25 -4.54
N LYS A 91 -6.81 -19.97 -4.91
CA LYS A 91 -7.35 -19.55 -6.20
C LYS A 91 -6.60 -18.34 -6.73
N LYS A 92 -6.24 -18.36 -8.02
CA LYS A 92 -5.81 -17.14 -8.72
C LYS A 92 -7.03 -16.27 -8.98
N LEU A 93 -7.00 -15.03 -8.50
CA LEU A 93 -8.07 -14.07 -8.73
C LEU A 93 -7.89 -13.37 -10.08
N LEU A 94 -8.99 -13.09 -10.75
CA LEU A 94 -8.97 -12.24 -11.94
C LEU A 94 -8.87 -10.78 -11.49
N VAL A 95 -7.79 -10.13 -11.87
CA VAL A 95 -7.63 -8.69 -11.71
C VAL A 95 -8.20 -8.02 -12.95
N SER A 96 -9.31 -7.28 -12.83
CA SER A 96 -9.82 -6.44 -13.92
C SER A 96 -9.54 -4.98 -13.57
N SER A 97 -9.16 -4.18 -14.54
CA SER A 97 -9.01 -2.74 -14.37
C SER A 97 -10.35 -2.12 -13.92
N TYR A 98 -10.34 -1.47 -12.76
CA TYR A 98 -11.47 -0.70 -12.28
C TYR A 98 -11.23 0.76 -12.67
N SER A 99 -12.11 1.33 -13.48
CA SER A 99 -12.13 2.77 -13.68
C SER A 99 -12.78 3.40 -12.45
N ASN A 100 -11.98 4.00 -11.59
CA ASN A 100 -12.52 4.84 -10.52
C ASN A 100 -13.26 6.02 -11.17
N ASP A 101 -14.55 6.12 -10.95
CA ASP A 101 -15.35 7.31 -11.25
C ASP A 101 -14.96 8.41 -10.23
N ASN A 102 -13.76 8.98 -10.43
CA ASN A 102 -13.11 9.94 -9.53
C ASN A 102 -13.85 11.30 -9.45
N GLY A 103 -14.89 11.49 -10.28
CA GLY A 103 -15.61 12.78 -10.37
C GLY A 103 -16.50 13.12 -9.19
N ARG A 104 -16.53 12.31 -8.13
CA ARG A 104 -17.59 12.37 -7.10
C ARG A 104 -17.10 12.48 -5.66
N ILE A 105 -15.80 12.47 -5.45
CA ILE A 105 -15.20 12.66 -4.13
C ILE A 105 -14.56 14.04 -4.04
N SER A 106 -14.71 14.69 -2.88
CA SER A 106 -13.95 15.89 -2.56
C SER A 106 -12.81 15.52 -1.61
N VAL A 107 -11.59 15.95 -1.96
CA VAL A 107 -10.39 15.71 -1.15
C VAL A 107 -9.92 17.04 -0.58
N LYS A 108 -9.73 17.10 0.75
CA LYS A 108 -9.20 18.25 1.46
C LYS A 108 -7.96 17.84 2.25
N LYS A 109 -6.79 18.30 1.82
CA LYS A 109 -5.56 18.26 2.64
C LYS A 109 -5.69 19.36 3.70
N THR A 110 -5.74 18.99 4.98
CA THR A 110 -5.86 19.96 6.07
C THR A 110 -4.48 20.38 6.58
N GLN A 111 -4.42 21.41 7.41
CA GLN A 111 -3.18 21.80 8.10
C GLN A 111 -2.93 21.01 9.40
N ASN A 112 -3.83 20.08 9.73
CA ASN A 112 -3.68 19.28 10.93
C ASN A 112 -2.56 18.26 10.74
N SER A 113 -1.67 18.20 11.71
CA SER A 113 -0.63 17.18 11.81
C SER A 113 -0.62 16.57 13.19
N LYS A 114 -0.18 15.33 13.30
CA LYS A 114 0.10 14.68 14.58
C LYS A 114 1.14 13.58 14.39
N GLU A 115 1.78 13.22 15.46
CA GLU A 115 2.65 12.05 15.51
C GLU A 115 1.86 10.79 15.82
N ILE A 116 2.07 9.71 15.01
CA ILE A 116 1.51 8.39 15.22
C ILE A 116 2.65 7.38 15.07
N ASN A 117 2.92 6.60 16.11
CA ASN A 117 3.99 5.60 16.13
C ASN A 117 5.36 6.16 15.68
N GLY A 118 5.72 7.38 16.10
CA GLY A 118 6.98 8.04 15.73
C GLY A 118 7.01 8.63 14.32
N HIS A 119 5.88 8.63 13.59
CA HIS A 119 5.78 9.23 12.26
C HIS A 119 4.91 10.48 12.27
N THR A 120 5.40 11.56 11.67
CA THR A 120 4.60 12.77 11.46
C THR A 120 3.58 12.54 10.36
N CYS A 121 2.29 12.63 10.70
CA CYS A 121 1.19 12.40 9.78
C CYS A 121 0.39 13.68 9.54
N SER A 122 0.00 13.92 8.29
CA SER A 122 -0.89 14.99 7.89
C SER A 122 -2.31 14.46 7.67
N GLN A 123 -3.33 15.26 8.02
CA GLN A 123 -4.71 14.84 7.88
C GLN A 123 -5.27 15.20 6.49
N TRP A 124 -5.76 14.18 5.79
CA TRP A 124 -6.52 14.35 4.54
C TRP A 124 -7.96 13.88 4.79
N ARG A 125 -8.93 14.66 4.35
CA ARG A 125 -10.36 14.33 4.45
C ARG A 125 -10.92 14.10 3.06
N VAL A 126 -11.57 12.97 2.89
CA VAL A 126 -12.27 12.59 1.65
C VAL A 126 -13.75 12.48 1.96
N ARG A 127 -14.57 13.19 1.21
CA ARG A 127 -16.01 13.21 1.40
C ARG A 127 -16.72 12.73 0.14
N ASP A 128 -17.66 11.81 0.32
CA ASP A 128 -18.62 11.38 -0.71
C ASP A 128 -20.03 11.56 -0.18
N GLU A 129 -20.75 12.55 -0.75
CA GLU A 129 -22.11 12.89 -0.31
C GLU A 129 -23.13 11.81 -0.67
N ARG A 130 -22.92 11.10 -1.80
CA ARG A 130 -23.83 10.05 -2.23
C ARG A 130 -23.76 8.82 -1.32
N MET A 131 -22.57 8.50 -0.86
CA MET A 131 -22.37 7.39 0.07
C MET A 131 -22.61 7.82 1.52
N ASN A 132 -23.01 9.08 1.75
CA ASN A 132 -23.17 9.65 3.09
C ASN A 132 -21.94 9.35 3.98
N THR A 133 -20.74 9.56 3.41
CA THR A 133 -19.50 9.12 4.06
C THR A 133 -18.43 10.21 4.01
N GLU A 134 -17.74 10.38 5.13
CA GLU A 134 -16.48 11.13 5.24
C GLU A 134 -15.40 10.18 5.79
N VAL A 135 -14.24 10.16 5.15
CA VAL A 135 -13.07 9.42 5.61
C VAL A 135 -11.97 10.41 5.96
N ALA A 136 -11.44 10.32 7.17
CA ALA A 136 -10.25 11.03 7.59
C ALA A 136 -9.05 10.07 7.56
N TYR A 137 -8.06 10.37 6.71
CA TYR A 137 -6.80 9.67 6.66
C TYR A 137 -5.72 10.50 7.37
N TRP A 138 -4.93 9.88 8.20
CA TRP A 138 -3.71 10.45 8.74
C TRP A 138 -2.54 9.85 7.97
N MET A 139 -2.08 10.61 6.97
CA MET A 139 -1.15 10.20 5.95
C MET A 139 0.28 10.40 6.41
N CYS A 140 1.07 9.34 6.37
CA CYS A 140 2.51 9.39 6.55
C CYS A 140 3.16 9.29 5.17
N ASP A 141 4.09 10.21 4.89
CA ASP A 141 4.95 10.17 3.70
C ASP A 141 6.09 9.18 3.92
N GLY A 142 6.45 8.45 2.87
CA GLY A 142 7.53 7.48 2.92
C GLY A 142 7.64 6.62 1.66
N GLU A 143 8.29 5.48 1.79
CA GLU A 143 8.59 4.56 0.68
C GLU A 143 7.46 3.52 0.47
N PHE A 144 6.18 3.98 0.51
CA PHE A 144 5.00 3.11 0.52
C PHE A 144 4.24 3.04 -0.81
N GLU A 145 4.93 3.23 -1.95
CA GLU A 145 4.32 3.19 -3.29
C GLU A 145 3.57 1.87 -3.55
N PHE A 146 4.02 0.79 -2.95
CA PHE A 146 3.39 -0.52 -3.05
C PHE A 146 1.93 -0.51 -2.56
N PHE A 147 1.60 0.35 -1.58
CA PHE A 147 0.33 0.27 -0.85
C PHE A 147 -0.88 0.61 -1.73
N SER A 148 -0.82 1.70 -2.49
CA SER A 148 -1.89 2.06 -3.42
C SER A 148 -2.08 1.00 -4.52
N LYS A 149 -0.98 0.47 -5.06
CA LYS A 149 -1.01 -0.60 -6.07
C LYS A 149 -1.60 -1.89 -5.50
N LEU A 150 -1.21 -2.25 -4.28
CA LEU A 150 -1.77 -3.40 -3.55
C LEU A 150 -3.30 -3.29 -3.37
N LEU A 151 -3.80 -2.14 -2.91
CA LEU A 151 -5.23 -1.94 -2.70
C LEU A 151 -6.02 -2.03 -4.01
N ASN A 152 -5.49 -1.50 -5.11
CA ASN A 152 -6.09 -1.60 -6.43
C ASN A 152 -6.18 -3.06 -6.91
N LEU A 153 -5.16 -3.88 -6.65
CA LEU A 153 -5.15 -5.30 -7.03
C LEU A 153 -6.06 -6.15 -6.15
N LEU A 154 -6.10 -5.87 -4.85
CA LEU A 154 -6.94 -6.63 -3.90
C LEU A 154 -8.43 -6.31 -4.00
N ARG A 155 -8.81 -5.16 -4.57
CA ARG A 155 -10.21 -4.71 -4.64
C ARG A 155 -10.92 -4.84 -3.32
N ARG A 156 -10.41 -4.15 -2.32
CA ARG A 156 -10.98 -4.18 -0.98
C ARG A 156 -12.44 -3.75 -0.99
N THR A 157 -13.24 -4.47 -0.22
CA THR A 157 -14.68 -4.21 -0.07
C THR A 157 -14.96 -3.03 0.86
N GLU A 158 -14.03 -2.71 1.76
CA GLU A 158 -14.13 -1.54 2.62
C GLU A 158 -14.02 -0.26 1.79
N TYR A 159 -15.05 0.57 1.90
CA TYR A 159 -15.17 1.80 1.12
C TYR A 159 -13.95 2.73 1.30
N SER A 160 -13.48 2.92 2.54
CA SER A 160 -12.33 3.76 2.84
C SER A 160 -11.04 3.29 2.16
N LEU A 161 -10.83 1.97 2.02
CA LEU A 161 -9.68 1.44 1.29
C LEU A 161 -9.88 1.51 -0.22
N ALA A 162 -11.12 1.33 -0.69
CA ALA A 162 -11.44 1.41 -2.11
C ALA A 162 -11.21 2.81 -2.70
N ILE A 163 -11.57 3.87 -1.95
CA ILE A 163 -11.38 5.25 -2.42
C ILE A 163 -9.96 5.79 -2.20
N PHE A 164 -9.14 5.14 -1.37
CA PHE A 164 -7.77 5.58 -1.13
C PHE A 164 -6.96 5.69 -2.44
N GLY A 165 -7.04 4.66 -3.29
CA GLY A 165 -6.38 4.66 -4.61
C GLY A 165 -6.93 5.71 -5.59
N ALA A 166 -8.10 6.28 -5.31
CA ALA A 166 -8.72 7.35 -6.10
C ALA A 166 -8.26 8.76 -5.70
N ILE A 167 -7.54 8.88 -4.58
CA ILE A 167 -7.02 10.17 -4.10
C ILE A 167 -5.85 10.58 -5.00
N PRO A 168 -5.86 11.78 -5.61
CA PRO A 168 -4.72 12.27 -6.38
C PRO A 168 -3.45 12.35 -5.53
N GLU A 169 -2.30 12.04 -6.12
CA GLU A 169 -0.97 12.18 -5.48
C GLU A 169 -0.80 11.35 -4.20
N VAL A 170 -1.45 10.20 -4.12
CA VAL A 170 -1.36 9.30 -2.95
C VAL A 170 -0.13 8.39 -2.98
N GLY A 171 0.59 8.36 -4.10
CA GLY A 171 1.81 7.56 -4.22
C GLY A 171 2.83 7.89 -3.13
N GLY A 172 3.48 6.88 -2.56
CA GLY A 172 4.44 7.04 -1.47
C GLY A 172 3.83 7.21 -0.08
N PHE A 173 2.52 7.48 0.03
CA PHE A 173 1.84 7.64 1.31
C PHE A 173 1.21 6.34 1.82
N ILE A 174 1.16 6.22 3.15
CA ILE A 174 0.37 5.21 3.84
C ILE A 174 -0.49 5.86 4.94
N PRO A 175 -1.77 5.48 5.10
CA PRO A 175 -2.59 5.99 6.19
C PRO A 175 -2.27 5.26 7.50
N MET A 176 -1.60 5.94 8.44
CA MET A 176 -1.33 5.41 9.78
C MET A 176 -2.62 5.24 10.59
N LEU A 177 -3.62 6.07 10.30
CA LEU A 177 -4.95 5.97 10.86
C LEU A 177 -5.98 6.40 9.82
N THR A 178 -7.00 5.56 9.63
CA THR A 178 -8.17 5.82 8.80
C THR A 178 -9.42 5.78 9.67
N GLU A 179 -10.24 6.81 9.61
CA GLU A 179 -11.50 6.89 10.33
C GLU A 179 -12.63 7.17 9.33
N GLU A 180 -13.50 6.18 9.12
CA GLU A 180 -14.67 6.31 8.27
C GLU A 180 -15.91 6.60 9.11
N ARG A 181 -16.64 7.64 8.74
CA ARG A 181 -17.86 8.11 9.45
C ARG A 181 -18.94 8.46 8.45
N THR A 182 -20.19 8.41 8.90
CA THR A 182 -21.28 9.10 8.17
C THR A 182 -21.06 10.60 8.21
N LEU A 183 -21.74 11.35 7.32
CA LEU A 183 -21.72 12.83 7.37
C LEU A 183 -22.30 13.38 8.68
N LEU A 184 -23.16 12.61 9.37
CA LEU A 184 -23.66 12.89 10.73
C LEU A 184 -22.70 12.43 11.83
N ARG A 185 -21.44 12.12 11.47
CA ARG A 185 -20.33 11.74 12.38
C ARG A 185 -20.50 10.41 13.13
N LYS A 186 -21.41 9.53 12.70
CA LYS A 186 -21.49 8.17 13.24
C LYS A 186 -20.31 7.37 12.70
N GLU A 187 -19.52 6.78 13.59
CA GLU A 187 -18.39 5.95 13.24
C GLU A 187 -18.85 4.65 12.55
N LYS A 188 -18.18 4.26 11.47
CA LYS A 188 -18.43 3.06 10.69
C LYS A 188 -17.26 2.09 10.78
N LEU A 189 -16.05 2.64 10.67
CA LEU A 189 -14.82 1.86 10.55
C LEU A 189 -13.63 2.69 11.05
N LYS A 190 -12.71 2.02 11.72
CA LYS A 190 -11.39 2.55 12.05
C LYS A 190 -10.32 1.54 11.67
N ILE A 191 -9.29 2.00 10.95
CA ILE A 191 -8.11 1.19 10.62
C ILE A 191 -6.89 1.95 11.14
N ARG A 192 -6.05 1.28 11.90
CA ARG A 192 -4.81 1.88 12.41
C ARG A 192 -3.64 0.94 12.22
N ILE A 193 -2.51 1.49 11.84
CA ILE A 193 -1.24 0.80 11.90
C ILE A 193 -0.79 0.78 13.36
N VAL A 194 -0.47 -0.39 13.86
CA VAL A 194 0.03 -0.57 15.23
C VAL A 194 1.54 -0.70 15.26
N ASP A 195 2.13 -1.18 14.15
CA ASP A 195 3.56 -1.39 14.06
C ASP A 195 4.05 -1.42 12.61
N ILE A 196 5.27 -0.93 12.37
CA ILE A 196 6.00 -1.01 11.10
C ILE A 196 7.41 -1.48 11.41
N GLU A 197 7.79 -2.62 10.86
CA GLU A 197 9.12 -3.17 10.99
C GLU A 197 9.84 -3.17 9.63
N TYR A 198 10.98 -2.50 9.57
CA TYR A 198 11.90 -2.56 8.42
C TYR A 198 12.80 -3.77 8.60
N ASN A 199 12.41 -4.88 7.98
CA ASN A 199 13.14 -6.14 8.05
C ASN A 199 13.19 -6.79 6.66
N ASN A 200 13.80 -7.97 6.54
CA ASN A 200 13.82 -8.73 5.30
C ASN A 200 13.02 -10.04 5.47
N PRO A 201 11.72 -10.04 5.14
CA PRO A 201 10.89 -11.22 5.29
C PRO A 201 11.44 -12.40 4.48
N SER A 202 11.30 -13.62 5.02
CA SER A 202 11.71 -14.82 4.28
C SER A 202 10.94 -14.98 2.97
N SER A 203 11.63 -15.28 1.88
CA SER A 203 11.00 -15.52 0.57
C SER A 203 9.98 -16.66 0.60
N SER A 204 10.11 -17.59 1.55
CA SER A 204 9.14 -18.70 1.73
C SER A 204 7.75 -18.22 2.14
N LEU A 205 7.63 -17.04 2.74
CA LEU A 205 6.33 -16.45 3.09
C LEU A 205 5.46 -16.17 1.87
N PHE A 206 6.08 -15.90 0.71
CA PHE A 206 5.37 -15.53 -0.52
C PHE A 206 5.06 -16.74 -1.40
N GLY A 207 5.30 -17.96 -0.92
CA GLY A 207 4.94 -19.20 -1.59
C GLY A 207 3.56 -19.72 -1.19
N ILE A 208 2.88 -20.40 -2.12
CA ILE A 208 1.69 -21.17 -1.81
C ILE A 208 2.13 -22.49 -1.14
N PRO A 209 1.60 -22.84 0.03
CA PRO A 209 1.96 -24.09 0.68
C PRO A 209 1.70 -25.31 -0.22
N SER A 210 2.63 -26.25 -0.28
CA SER A 210 2.58 -27.40 -1.21
C SER A 210 1.37 -28.33 -1.03
N HIS A 211 0.78 -28.35 0.17
CA HIS A 211 -0.42 -29.15 0.48
C HIS A 211 -1.73 -28.47 0.06
N PHE A 212 -1.70 -27.19 -0.36
CA PHE A 212 -2.90 -26.48 -0.83
C PHE A 212 -3.28 -26.93 -2.23
N LYS A 213 -4.58 -27.13 -2.45
CA LYS A 213 -5.14 -27.51 -3.75
C LYS A 213 -5.68 -26.29 -4.50
N SER A 214 -5.41 -26.22 -5.81
CA SER A 214 -5.98 -25.18 -6.65
C SER A 214 -7.48 -25.37 -6.87
N VAL A 215 -8.24 -24.30 -6.69
CA VAL A 215 -9.65 -24.26 -7.12
C VAL A 215 -9.69 -23.72 -8.54
N ASN A 216 -9.73 -24.62 -9.52
CA ASN A 216 -10.09 -24.23 -10.88
C ASN A 216 -11.59 -23.95 -10.92
N ARG A 217 -12.03 -22.90 -11.63
CA ARG A 217 -13.44 -22.75 -11.97
C ARG A 217 -13.87 -24.06 -12.63
N LEU A 218 -14.84 -24.76 -12.05
CA LEU A 218 -15.69 -25.63 -12.85
C LEU A 218 -16.36 -24.70 -13.86
N SER A 219 -16.00 -24.91 -15.11
CA SER A 219 -16.59 -24.28 -16.30
C SER A 219 -18.10 -24.48 -16.36
#